data_8329b2b0c0ddd8fbcd0fd82d86f4401f
#
_entry.id   8329b2b0c0ddd8fbcd0fd82d86f4401f
#
_cell.length_a   1.000
_cell.length_b   1.000
_cell.length_c   1.000
_cell.angle_alpha   90.00
_cell.angle_beta   90.00
_cell.angle_gamma   90.00
#
_symmetry.space_group_name_H-M   'P 1'
#
loop_
_entity.id
_entity.type
_entity.pdbx_description
1 polymer ?
#
loop_
_entity_poly.entity_id
_entity_poly.type
_entity_poly.pdbx_seq_one_letter_code
_entity_poly.pdbx_strand_id
1 'polypeptide(L)'
;MFDERSEVLVLGTMPSPKSREAAFFYGHPQNRFWRVLAALFDEPVPEDNAERADLLLRHHIALWDVLESCDIRGASDASIANPHPNDLSRVLEKAPVRRVFCTGAAAGRYYAKLCEAASGLAAEVLPSPSPANAAWSLPRLVEAYRPVADATTPFKPPVLEVSQVVALERAIAEAGTPLDAL
;
A
#
# COMPACT_ATOMS: atom_id res chain seq x y z
N MET A 1 -2.12 -1.57 7.68
CA MET A 1 -3.38 -1.63 6.89
C MET A 1 -3.46 -2.98 6.22
N PHE A 2 -4.49 -3.78 6.47
CA PHE A 2 -4.76 -5.07 5.83
C PHE A 2 -6.14 -5.59 6.26
N ASP A 3 -6.66 -6.58 5.54
CA ASP A 3 -7.81 -7.40 5.92
C ASP A 3 -7.52 -8.90 5.70
N GLU A 4 -8.48 -9.75 5.98
CA GLU A 4 -8.39 -11.22 5.85
C GLU A 4 -8.28 -11.70 4.40
N ARG A 5 -8.47 -10.82 3.41
CA ARG A 5 -8.34 -11.12 1.98
C ARG A 5 -7.03 -10.65 1.38
N SER A 6 -6.16 -10.00 2.16
CA SER A 6 -4.88 -9.48 1.67
C SER A 6 -3.97 -10.62 1.20
N GLU A 7 -3.54 -10.58 -0.05
CA GLU A 7 -2.76 -11.64 -0.71
C GLU A 7 -1.29 -11.27 -0.91
N VAL A 8 -0.99 -9.98 -0.93
CA VAL A 8 0.37 -9.46 -0.98
C VAL A 8 0.62 -8.49 0.17
N LEU A 9 1.86 -8.46 0.66
CA LEU A 9 2.31 -7.51 1.67
C LEU A 9 3.35 -6.57 1.07
N VAL A 10 3.04 -5.28 1.02
CA VAL A 10 3.96 -4.24 0.59
C VAL A 10 4.52 -3.54 1.83
N LEU A 11 5.84 -3.44 1.91
CA LEU A 11 6.56 -2.92 3.06
C LEU A 11 7.41 -1.70 2.70
N GLY A 12 7.19 -0.59 3.41
CA GLY A 12 8.16 0.50 3.50
C GLY A 12 9.28 0.17 4.50
N THR A 13 10.26 1.06 4.63
CA THR A 13 11.30 0.92 5.65
C THR A 13 10.75 1.31 7.01
N MET A 14 10.23 2.54 7.12
CA MET A 14 9.70 3.18 8.31
C MET A 14 8.88 4.42 7.91
N PRO A 15 7.84 4.81 8.67
CA PRO A 15 7.07 6.00 8.37
C PRO A 15 7.94 7.27 8.40
N SER A 16 7.95 8.04 7.32
CA SER A 16 8.59 9.35 7.28
C SER A 16 7.90 10.34 8.24
N PRO A 17 8.55 11.47 8.64
CA PRO A 17 7.89 12.50 9.43
C PRO A 17 6.56 12.96 8.81
N LYS A 18 6.50 13.15 7.49
CA LYS A 18 5.27 13.52 6.77
C LYS A 18 4.21 12.42 6.78
N SER A 19 4.60 11.15 6.74
CA SER A 19 3.65 10.03 6.88
C SER A 19 3.06 9.98 8.29
N ARG A 20 3.86 10.29 9.31
CA ARG A 20 3.38 10.39 10.70
C ARG A 20 2.41 11.56 10.91
N GLU A 21 2.72 12.74 10.33
CA GLU A 21 1.81 13.91 10.33
C GLU A 21 0.48 13.60 9.64
N ALA A 22 0.52 12.89 8.50
CA ALA A 22 -0.67 12.49 7.75
C ALA A 22 -1.42 11.30 8.39
N ALA A 23 -0.87 10.70 9.46
CA ALA A 23 -1.37 9.49 10.10
C ALA A 23 -1.64 8.33 9.11
N PHE A 24 -0.89 8.29 8.00
CA PHE A 24 -1.02 7.23 6.99
C PHE A 24 0.29 7.00 6.22
N PHE A 25 0.39 5.83 5.57
CA PHE A 25 1.55 5.44 4.78
C PHE A 25 1.75 6.34 3.56
N TYR A 26 3.01 6.62 3.21
CA TYR A 26 3.40 7.43 2.04
C TYR A 26 2.69 8.79 1.97
N GLY A 27 2.44 9.42 3.13
CA GLY A 27 1.70 10.68 3.26
C GLY A 27 2.42 11.95 2.76
N HIS A 28 3.69 11.85 2.30
CA HIS A 28 4.37 13.00 1.70
C HIS A 28 3.71 13.36 0.36
N PRO A 29 3.29 14.64 0.11
CA PRO A 29 2.54 15.02 -1.09
C PRO A 29 3.23 14.67 -2.41
N GLN A 30 4.56 14.69 -2.43
CA GLN A 30 5.36 14.35 -3.61
C GLN A 30 5.70 12.85 -3.70
N ASN A 31 5.28 12.01 -2.73
CA ASN A 31 5.48 10.58 -2.83
C ASN A 31 4.61 10.03 -3.97
N ARG A 32 5.18 9.14 -4.76
CA ARG A 32 4.52 8.61 -5.97
C ARG A 32 3.77 7.32 -5.75
N PHE A 33 3.81 6.76 -4.54
CA PHE A 33 3.23 5.44 -4.23
C PHE A 33 1.75 5.35 -4.64
N TRP A 34 0.93 6.30 -4.20
CA TRP A 34 -0.50 6.30 -4.51
C TRP A 34 -0.79 6.49 -5.99
N ARG A 35 -0.02 7.35 -6.67
CA ARG A 35 -0.10 7.52 -8.13
C ARG A 35 0.36 6.29 -8.90
N VAL A 36 1.33 5.53 -8.37
CA VAL A 36 1.77 4.27 -8.96
C VAL A 36 0.67 3.23 -8.84
N LEU A 37 0.06 3.04 -7.66
CA LEU A 37 -1.02 2.07 -7.50
C LEU A 37 -2.25 2.44 -8.33
N ALA A 38 -2.67 3.70 -8.32
CA ALA A 38 -3.79 4.18 -9.14
C ALA A 38 -3.58 3.86 -10.63
N ALA A 39 -2.39 4.17 -11.16
CA ALA A 39 -2.06 3.86 -12.55
C ALA A 39 -1.91 2.35 -12.82
N LEU A 40 -1.47 1.56 -11.84
CA LEU A 40 -1.30 0.11 -11.95
C LEU A 40 -2.64 -0.61 -12.09
N PHE A 41 -3.67 -0.10 -11.41
CA PHE A 41 -5.01 -0.68 -11.37
C PHE A 41 -6.04 0.07 -12.23
N ASP A 42 -5.60 1.10 -12.99
CA ASP A 42 -6.47 1.94 -13.82
C ASP A 42 -7.60 2.60 -13.00
N GLU A 43 -7.23 3.15 -11.83
CA GLU A 43 -8.14 3.80 -10.91
C GLU A 43 -7.76 5.26 -10.65
N PRO A 44 -8.69 6.09 -10.14
CA PRO A 44 -8.39 7.44 -9.68
C PRO A 44 -7.31 7.45 -8.59
N VAL A 45 -6.52 8.53 -8.54
CA VAL A 45 -5.56 8.73 -7.45
C VAL A 45 -6.32 9.06 -6.17
N PRO A 46 -6.16 8.29 -5.08
CA PRO A 46 -6.90 8.53 -3.85
C PRO A 46 -6.52 9.87 -3.21
N GLU A 47 -7.52 10.64 -2.81
CA GLU A 47 -7.34 11.97 -2.26
C GLU A 47 -7.17 11.95 -0.74
N ASP A 48 -7.86 11.05 -0.06
CA ASP A 48 -7.83 10.93 1.39
C ASP A 48 -7.39 9.54 1.89
N ASN A 49 -7.36 9.37 3.21
CA ASN A 49 -6.92 8.13 3.85
C ASN A 49 -7.96 7.01 3.74
N ALA A 50 -9.25 7.34 3.61
CA ALA A 50 -10.31 6.35 3.44
C ALA A 50 -10.23 5.73 2.03
N GLU A 51 -10.09 6.55 1.00
CA GLU A 51 -9.88 6.12 -0.38
C GLU A 51 -8.59 5.31 -0.55
N ARG A 52 -7.50 5.72 0.14
CA ARG A 52 -6.23 4.95 0.16
C ARG A 52 -6.41 3.57 0.77
N ALA A 53 -7.13 3.49 1.88
CA ALA A 53 -7.43 2.22 2.52
C ALA A 53 -8.29 1.33 1.61
N ASP A 54 -9.33 1.90 1.00
CA ASP A 54 -10.23 1.20 0.11
C ASP A 54 -9.53 0.67 -1.15
N LEU A 55 -8.66 1.48 -1.78
CA LEU A 55 -7.83 1.05 -2.92
C LEU A 55 -6.98 -0.18 -2.55
N LEU A 56 -6.30 -0.17 -1.41
CA LEU A 56 -5.49 -1.30 -0.97
C LEU A 56 -6.32 -2.57 -0.76
N LEU A 57 -7.43 -2.45 -0.02
CA LEU A 57 -8.24 -3.60 0.37
C LEU A 57 -9.02 -4.19 -0.81
N ARG A 58 -9.48 -3.35 -1.75
CA ARG A 58 -10.10 -3.80 -3.00
C ARG A 58 -9.16 -4.66 -3.84
N HIS A 59 -7.87 -4.31 -3.85
CA HIS A 59 -6.84 -5.03 -4.60
C HIS A 59 -6.05 -6.03 -3.74
N HIS A 60 -6.59 -6.42 -2.58
CA HIS A 60 -6.00 -7.45 -1.71
C HIS A 60 -4.56 -7.16 -1.28
N ILE A 61 -4.23 -5.87 -1.07
CA ILE A 61 -2.90 -5.41 -0.69
C ILE A 61 -2.87 -5.08 0.79
N ALA A 62 -2.02 -5.79 1.55
CA ALA A 62 -1.59 -5.36 2.87
C ALA A 62 -0.46 -4.33 2.75
N LEU A 63 -0.48 -3.29 3.56
CA LEU A 63 0.54 -2.25 3.59
C LEU A 63 1.03 -2.01 5.01
N TRP A 64 2.36 -2.08 5.19
CA TRP A 64 3.02 -1.81 6.47
C TRP A 64 4.46 -1.31 6.25
N ASP A 65 5.24 -1.31 7.33
CA ASP A 65 6.67 -1.02 7.32
C ASP A 65 7.47 -2.18 7.94
N VAL A 66 8.73 -2.33 7.53
CA VAL A 66 9.63 -3.35 8.08
C VAL A 66 9.97 -3.04 9.52
N LEU A 67 10.23 -1.77 9.85
CA LEU A 67 10.67 -1.35 11.17
C LEU A 67 9.52 -0.76 11.98
N GLU A 68 9.38 -1.24 13.21
CA GLU A 68 8.53 -0.65 14.24
C GLU A 68 9.18 0.62 14.81
N SER A 69 10.50 0.53 15.11
CA SER A 69 11.26 1.64 15.65
C SER A 69 12.72 1.60 15.21
N CYS A 70 13.33 2.76 15.19
CA CYS A 70 14.78 2.93 14.99
C CYS A 70 15.19 4.35 15.38
N ASP A 71 16.49 4.57 15.52
CA ASP A 71 17.08 5.90 15.55
C ASP A 71 17.32 6.35 14.11
N ILE A 72 16.75 7.50 13.71
CA ILE A 72 16.86 8.02 12.34
C ILE A 72 17.00 9.53 12.34
N ARG A 73 17.82 10.08 11.43
CA ARG A 73 17.95 11.53 11.21
C ARG A 73 17.10 11.94 10.02
N GLY A 74 16.03 12.70 10.28
CA GLY A 74 15.09 13.13 9.25
C GLY A 74 14.37 11.96 8.58
N ALA A 75 14.51 11.85 7.27
CA ALA A 75 13.95 10.76 6.45
C ALA A 75 15.04 9.97 5.70
N SER A 76 16.28 9.98 6.24
CA SER A 76 17.43 9.34 5.58
C SER A 76 17.61 7.91 6.05
N ASP A 77 17.22 6.93 5.24
CA ASP A 77 17.40 5.50 5.50
C ASP A 77 18.87 5.12 5.77
N ALA A 78 19.82 5.90 5.24
CA ALA A 78 21.24 5.69 5.48
C ALA A 78 21.67 6.02 6.92
N SER A 79 20.85 6.77 7.67
CA SER A 79 21.12 7.17 9.06
C SER A 79 20.48 6.24 10.09
N ILE A 80 19.78 5.19 9.66
CA ILE A 80 19.10 4.24 10.56
C ILE A 80 20.12 3.50 11.42
N ALA A 81 19.90 3.60 12.74
CA ALA A 81 20.62 2.85 13.78
C ALA A 81 19.59 2.18 14.71
N ASN A 82 20.01 1.15 15.43
CA ASN A 82 19.18 0.39 16.38
C ASN A 82 17.81 -0.01 15.79
N PRO A 83 17.76 -0.70 14.63
CA PRO A 83 16.51 -1.07 14.00
C PRO A 83 15.80 -2.20 14.76
N HIS A 84 14.54 -2.00 15.11
CA HIS A 84 13.64 -3.01 15.66
C HIS A 84 12.56 -3.34 14.63
N PRO A 85 12.39 -4.61 14.22
CA PRO A 85 11.39 -4.98 13.23
C PRO A 85 9.97 -4.94 13.78
N ASN A 86 9.00 -4.69 12.90
CA ASN A 86 7.60 -4.97 13.18
C ASN A 86 7.36 -6.48 13.32
N ASP A 87 6.40 -6.84 14.15
CA ASP A 87 5.89 -8.20 14.24
C ASP A 87 4.93 -8.49 13.07
N LEU A 88 5.46 -9.03 11.99
CA LEU A 88 4.69 -9.33 10.78
C LEU A 88 3.71 -10.51 10.97
N SER A 89 3.81 -11.31 12.04
CA SER A 89 2.83 -12.38 12.32
C SER A 89 1.41 -11.82 12.43
N ARG A 90 1.27 -10.58 12.90
CA ARG A 90 -0.03 -9.86 12.98
C ARG A 90 -0.77 -9.76 11.64
N VAL A 91 -0.05 -9.79 10.52
CA VAL A 91 -0.61 -9.82 9.17
C VAL A 91 -0.66 -11.25 8.65
N LEU A 92 0.47 -11.96 8.72
CA LEU A 92 0.65 -13.26 8.09
C LEU A 92 -0.22 -14.37 8.67
N GLU A 93 -0.62 -14.26 9.94
CA GLU A 93 -1.54 -15.21 10.58
C GLU A 93 -3.01 -14.93 10.24
N LYS A 94 -3.34 -13.72 9.76
CA LYS A 94 -4.72 -13.29 9.53
C LYS A 94 -5.10 -13.19 8.06
N ALA A 95 -4.11 -13.11 7.17
CA ALA A 95 -4.32 -12.91 5.76
C ALA A 95 -3.52 -13.92 4.93
N PRO A 96 -4.03 -14.41 3.79
CA PRO A 96 -3.39 -15.40 2.95
C PRO A 96 -2.26 -14.78 2.10
N VAL A 97 -1.35 -14.04 2.72
CA VAL A 97 -0.23 -13.38 2.05
C VAL A 97 0.69 -14.42 1.42
N ARG A 98 0.91 -14.31 0.11
CA ARG A 98 1.76 -15.21 -0.68
C ARG A 98 3.03 -14.55 -1.19
N ARG A 99 3.06 -13.22 -1.27
CA ARG A 99 4.18 -12.45 -1.79
C ARG A 99 4.45 -11.23 -0.92
N VAL A 100 5.73 -10.94 -0.74
CA VAL A 100 6.18 -9.75 -0.01
C VAL A 100 6.98 -8.86 -0.97
N PHE A 101 6.68 -7.56 -0.94
CA PHE A 101 7.37 -6.55 -1.73
C PHE A 101 7.94 -5.47 -0.81
N CYS A 102 9.20 -5.14 -0.97
CA CYS A 102 9.85 -4.07 -0.22
C CYS A 102 10.10 -2.86 -1.11
N THR A 103 9.61 -1.68 -0.73
CA THR A 103 9.74 -0.44 -1.50
C THR A 103 11.05 0.28 -1.22
N GLY A 104 12.08 -0.08 -1.94
CA GLY A 104 13.42 0.47 -1.83
C GLY A 104 14.44 -0.46 -1.18
N ALA A 105 15.70 -0.23 -1.50
CA ALA A 105 16.81 -1.09 -1.07
C ALA A 105 16.98 -1.17 0.45
N ALA A 106 16.63 -0.11 1.19
CA ALA A 106 16.71 -0.13 2.65
C ALA A 106 15.68 -1.08 3.25
N ALA A 107 14.40 -0.98 2.82
CA ALA A 107 13.35 -1.89 3.23
C ALA A 107 13.74 -3.34 2.96
N GLY A 108 14.24 -3.65 1.75
CA GLY A 108 14.67 -5.00 1.38
C GLY A 108 15.81 -5.53 2.27
N ARG A 109 16.83 -4.70 2.55
CA ARG A 109 17.93 -5.10 3.42
C ARG A 109 17.48 -5.41 4.85
N TYR A 110 16.63 -4.55 5.42
CA TYR A 110 16.14 -4.77 6.79
C TYR A 110 15.19 -5.94 6.85
N TYR A 111 14.31 -6.12 5.86
CA TYR A 111 13.44 -7.27 5.78
C TYR A 111 14.24 -8.58 5.73
N ALA A 112 15.19 -8.72 4.81
CA ALA A 112 16.01 -9.91 4.68
C ALA A 112 16.79 -10.24 5.96
N LYS A 113 17.27 -9.20 6.66
CA LYS A 113 18.04 -9.38 7.89
C LYS A 113 17.20 -9.73 9.11
N LEU A 114 16.00 -9.15 9.23
CA LEU A 114 15.26 -9.13 10.50
C LEU A 114 13.91 -9.86 10.45
N CYS A 115 13.31 -10.03 9.26
CA CYS A 115 11.95 -10.54 9.13
C CYS A 115 11.83 -11.80 8.28
N GLU A 116 12.68 -11.99 7.26
CA GLU A 116 12.54 -13.06 6.25
C GLU A 116 12.54 -14.45 6.87
N ALA A 117 13.46 -14.72 7.78
CA ALA A 117 13.54 -16.03 8.43
C ALA A 117 12.29 -16.36 9.29
N ALA A 118 11.69 -15.35 9.92
CA ALA A 118 10.50 -15.53 10.75
C ALA A 118 9.22 -15.61 9.88
N SER A 119 9.17 -14.88 8.77
CA SER A 119 8.01 -14.89 7.86
C SER A 119 7.96 -16.11 6.94
N GLY A 120 9.12 -16.71 6.67
CA GLY A 120 9.24 -17.80 5.68
C GLY A 120 9.03 -17.36 4.22
N LEU A 121 8.92 -16.07 3.94
CA LEU A 121 8.68 -15.50 2.62
C LEU A 121 9.85 -14.60 2.19
N ALA A 122 10.45 -14.88 1.04
CA ALA A 122 11.42 -13.95 0.43
C ALA A 122 10.71 -12.72 -0.12
N ALA A 123 11.33 -11.55 0.03
CA ALA A 123 10.78 -10.32 -0.51
C ALA A 123 11.40 -9.93 -1.85
N GLU A 124 10.56 -9.48 -2.78
CA GLU A 124 11.00 -8.78 -3.98
C GLU A 124 11.22 -7.29 -3.69
N VAL A 125 12.35 -6.75 -4.12
CA VAL A 125 12.70 -5.34 -3.86
C VAL A 125 12.31 -4.48 -5.06
N LEU A 126 11.34 -3.61 -4.84
CA LEU A 126 10.87 -2.63 -5.81
C LEU A 126 11.62 -1.30 -5.64
N PRO A 127 11.75 -0.48 -6.69
CA PRO A 127 12.33 0.85 -6.58
C PRO A 127 11.49 1.72 -5.64
N SER A 128 12.17 2.55 -4.82
CA SER A 128 11.49 3.45 -3.89
C SER A 128 10.63 4.48 -4.63
N PRO A 129 9.35 4.70 -4.21
CA PRO A 129 8.47 5.72 -4.78
C PRO A 129 8.76 7.13 -4.22
N SER A 130 9.72 7.25 -3.31
CA SER A 130 10.14 8.52 -2.71
C SER A 130 10.54 9.55 -3.76
N PRO A 131 10.23 10.85 -3.58
CA PRO A 131 10.71 11.90 -4.46
C PRO A 131 12.24 12.01 -4.49
N ALA A 132 12.92 11.58 -3.44
CA ALA A 132 14.39 11.50 -3.40
C ALA A 132 14.98 10.54 -4.44
N ASN A 133 14.20 9.58 -4.93
CA ASN A 133 14.60 8.65 -5.99
C ASN A 133 14.32 9.26 -7.39
N ALA A 134 15.01 10.33 -7.73
CA ALA A 134 14.79 11.09 -8.96
C ALA A 134 15.09 10.31 -10.25
N ALA A 135 15.91 9.26 -10.19
CA ALA A 135 16.23 8.41 -11.34
C ALA A 135 15.05 7.61 -11.88
N TRP A 136 13.97 7.48 -11.10
CA TRP A 136 12.78 6.72 -11.48
C TRP A 136 11.61 7.65 -11.79
N SER A 137 11.21 7.72 -13.06
CA SER A 137 9.99 8.42 -13.48
C SER A 137 8.74 7.63 -13.07
N LEU A 138 7.56 8.28 -13.06
CA LEU A 138 6.31 7.60 -12.73
C LEU A 138 6.02 6.40 -13.65
N PRO A 139 6.12 6.49 -14.99
CA PRO A 139 5.91 5.33 -15.86
C PRO A 139 6.86 4.16 -15.56
N ARG A 140 8.13 4.44 -15.27
CA ARG A 140 9.09 3.39 -14.89
C ARG A 140 8.75 2.74 -13.56
N LEU A 141 8.24 3.52 -12.60
CA LEU A 141 7.76 2.95 -11.33
C LEU A 141 6.54 2.07 -11.55
N VAL A 142 5.56 2.50 -12.34
CA VAL A 142 4.36 1.71 -12.65
C VAL A 142 4.76 0.36 -13.27
N GLU A 143 5.67 0.36 -14.23
CA GLU A 143 6.17 -0.88 -14.85
C GLU A 143 6.87 -1.79 -13.82
N ALA A 144 7.72 -1.23 -12.96
CA ALA A 144 8.43 -1.99 -11.93
C ALA A 144 7.51 -2.54 -10.82
N TYR A 145 6.31 -1.97 -10.66
CA TYR A 145 5.33 -2.43 -9.67
C TYR A 145 4.31 -3.44 -10.24
N ARG A 146 4.36 -3.78 -11.53
CA ARG A 146 3.49 -4.82 -12.14
C ARG A 146 3.45 -6.12 -11.35
N PRO A 147 4.56 -6.65 -10.80
CA PRO A 147 4.53 -7.87 -10.01
C PRO A 147 3.58 -7.82 -8.80
N VAL A 148 3.28 -6.61 -8.28
CA VAL A 148 2.28 -6.44 -7.20
C VAL A 148 0.88 -6.77 -7.73
N ALA A 149 0.48 -6.21 -8.88
CA ALA A 149 -0.82 -6.50 -9.48
C ALA A 149 -0.93 -7.95 -9.93
N ASP A 150 0.13 -8.49 -10.54
CA ASP A 150 0.16 -9.88 -11.02
C ASP A 150 0.02 -10.91 -9.87
N ALA A 151 0.38 -10.51 -8.65
CA ALA A 151 0.30 -11.35 -7.46
C ALA A 151 -1.04 -11.27 -6.73
N THR A 152 -1.93 -10.37 -7.10
CA THR A 152 -3.25 -10.18 -6.48
C THR A 152 -4.36 -10.77 -7.37
N THR A 153 -5.45 -11.20 -6.73
CA THR A 153 -6.67 -11.54 -7.46
C THR A 153 -7.28 -10.27 -8.06
N PRO A 154 -7.60 -10.24 -9.38
CA PRO A 154 -8.18 -9.06 -9.99
C PRO A 154 -9.50 -8.65 -9.31
N PHE A 155 -9.62 -7.37 -8.98
CA PHE A 155 -10.87 -6.83 -8.50
C PHE A 155 -11.96 -6.95 -9.57
N LYS A 156 -13.06 -7.57 -9.19
CA LYS A 156 -14.27 -7.63 -10.02
C LYS A 156 -15.34 -6.82 -9.31
N PRO A 157 -15.72 -5.66 -9.86
CA PRO A 157 -16.82 -4.89 -9.28
C PRO A 157 -18.08 -5.78 -9.23
N PRO A 158 -18.91 -5.66 -8.21
CA PRO A 158 -20.15 -6.40 -8.13
C PRO A 158 -21.01 -6.05 -9.35
N VAL A 159 -21.50 -7.08 -10.06
CA VAL A 159 -22.50 -6.88 -11.10
C VAL A 159 -23.84 -6.68 -10.39
N LEU A 160 -24.30 -5.44 -10.35
CA LEU A 160 -25.60 -5.11 -9.78
C LEU A 160 -26.69 -5.48 -10.80
N GLU A 161 -27.67 -6.24 -10.37
CA GLU A 161 -28.90 -6.45 -11.14
C GLU A 161 -29.65 -5.11 -11.27
N VAL A 162 -30.40 -4.91 -12.36
CA VAL A 162 -31.13 -3.67 -12.62
C VAL A 162 -32.03 -3.28 -11.42
N SER A 163 -32.64 -4.24 -10.77
CA SER A 163 -33.44 -4.06 -9.55
C SER A 163 -32.64 -3.49 -8.38
N GLN A 164 -31.36 -3.89 -8.24
CA GLN A 164 -30.46 -3.42 -7.20
C GLN A 164 -29.97 -1.99 -7.49
N VAL A 165 -29.73 -1.68 -8.76
CA VAL A 165 -29.39 -0.30 -9.19
C VAL A 165 -30.52 0.64 -8.87
N VAL A 166 -31.76 0.30 -9.26
CA VAL A 166 -32.96 1.12 -8.99
C VAL A 166 -33.20 1.29 -7.49
N ALA A 167 -32.98 0.24 -6.69
CA ALA A 167 -33.12 0.32 -5.23
C ALA A 167 -32.07 1.23 -4.61
N LEU A 168 -30.83 1.21 -5.10
CA LEU A 168 -29.74 2.06 -4.64
C LEU A 168 -29.99 3.53 -5.01
N GLU A 169 -30.38 3.81 -6.25
CA GLU A 169 -30.74 5.16 -6.70
C GLU A 169 -31.87 5.76 -5.85
N ARG A 170 -32.88 4.96 -5.52
CA ARG A 170 -33.97 5.38 -4.65
C ARG A 170 -33.49 5.69 -3.23
N ALA A 171 -32.63 4.82 -2.66
CA ALA A 171 -32.08 5.06 -1.34
C ALA A 171 -31.21 6.31 -1.27
N ILE A 172 -30.40 6.59 -2.31
CA ILE A 172 -29.59 7.82 -2.43
C ILE A 172 -30.49 9.05 -2.50
N ALA A 173 -31.55 9.00 -3.31
CA ALA A 173 -32.51 10.09 -3.44
C ALA A 173 -33.26 10.37 -2.12
N GLU A 174 -33.64 9.33 -1.38
CA GLU A 174 -34.28 9.44 -0.06
C GLU A 174 -33.32 9.98 1.01
N ALA A 175 -32.01 9.70 0.91
CA ALA A 175 -30.99 10.24 1.81
C ALA A 175 -30.63 11.71 1.54
N GLY A 176 -31.13 12.30 0.45
CA GLY A 176 -30.90 13.71 0.10
C GLY A 176 -29.45 14.02 -0.37
N THR A 177 -28.70 13.03 -0.75
CA THR A 177 -27.35 13.21 -1.33
C THR A 177 -27.48 13.37 -2.84
N PRO A 178 -27.02 14.49 -3.44
CA PRO A 178 -27.05 14.64 -4.90
C PRO A 178 -26.19 13.58 -5.58
N LEU A 179 -26.68 12.98 -6.66
CA LEU A 179 -25.94 12.00 -7.48
C LEU A 179 -24.62 12.55 -8.05
N ASP A 180 -24.49 13.87 -8.15
CA ASP A 180 -23.31 14.57 -8.66
C ASP A 180 -22.17 14.69 -7.62
N ALA A 181 -22.35 14.12 -6.42
CA ALA A 181 -21.37 14.14 -5.32
C ALA A 181 -20.70 12.77 -5.03
N LEU A 182 -20.93 11.79 -5.91
CA LEU A 182 -20.35 10.44 -5.83
C LEU A 182 -19.30 10.21 -6.91
#